data_d69245531b752cc4944888a5769f9495
#
_entry.id   d69245531b752cc4944888a5769f9495
#
_cell.length_a   1.000
_cell.length_b   1.000
_cell.length_c   1.000
_cell.angle_alpha   90.00
_cell.angle_beta   90.00
_cell.angle_gamma   90.00
#
_symmetry.space_group_name_H-M   'P 1'
#
loop_
_entity.id
_entity.type
_entity.pdbx_description
1 polymer ?
#
loop_
_entity_poly.entity_id
_entity_poly.type
_entity_poly.pdbx_seq_one_letter_code
_entity_poly.pdbx_strand_id
1 'polypeptide(L)'
;MKALLTKQKMINKVILIPEYKIKPNPYQPRKVFDEEKIEQLATSIAQYGLLQPITVLPMEDGNYQLVAGERRLLACRRLKMQEVPAILTSMDEERSSALALVENIQRCDLNYFEEAMAIQKLMKMVGYTQQAVAKKLGKNQSTVANKLRYSGSLYFLFFSYLFLSFYLFFLSSF
;
A
#
# COMPACT_ATOMS: atom_id res chain seq x y z
N MET A 1 -9.52 -32.08 5.58
CA MET A 1 -10.25 -31.06 6.35
C MET A 1 -9.42 -30.39 7.45
N LYS A 2 -8.60 -31.09 8.25
CA LYS A 2 -7.72 -30.48 9.29
C LYS A 2 -6.69 -29.48 8.73
N ALA A 3 -6.08 -29.72 7.58
CA ALA A 3 -5.05 -28.84 6.99
C ALA A 3 -5.60 -27.49 6.53
N LEU A 4 -6.84 -27.41 6.04
CA LEU A 4 -7.49 -26.17 5.65
C LEU A 4 -7.84 -25.27 6.85
N LEU A 5 -8.29 -25.88 7.95
CA LEU A 5 -8.58 -25.18 9.20
C LEU A 5 -7.32 -24.59 9.86
N THR A 6 -6.17 -25.28 9.72
CA THR A 6 -4.88 -24.79 10.23
C THR A 6 -4.37 -23.60 9.41
N LYS A 7 -4.60 -23.60 8.09
CA LYS A 7 -4.21 -22.51 7.19
C LYS A 7 -5.03 -21.24 7.45
N GLN A 8 -6.34 -21.37 7.67
CA GLN A 8 -7.23 -20.24 8.01
C GLN A 8 -6.92 -19.58 9.37
N LYS A 9 -6.42 -20.34 10.33
CA LYS A 9 -6.12 -19.84 11.69
C LYS A 9 -4.83 -19.03 11.77
N MET A 10 -3.97 -19.07 10.73
CA MET A 10 -2.70 -18.32 10.65
C MET A 10 -2.83 -16.99 9.93
N ILE A 11 -3.95 -16.73 9.27
CA ILE A 11 -4.25 -15.48 8.59
C ILE A 11 -4.46 -14.38 9.66
N ASN A 12 -3.88 -13.20 9.46
CA ASN A 12 -3.83 -12.08 10.41
C ASN A 12 -2.96 -12.26 11.67
N LYS A 13 -2.23 -13.36 11.82
CA LYS A 13 -1.24 -13.49 12.88
C LYS A 13 0.09 -12.90 12.43
N VAL A 14 0.68 -12.06 13.29
CA VAL A 14 2.05 -11.57 13.05
C VAL A 14 3.02 -12.72 13.30
N ILE A 15 3.87 -13.00 12.31
CA ILE A 15 4.93 -13.99 12.38
C ILE A 15 6.27 -13.36 12.04
N LEU A 16 7.36 -13.91 12.54
CA LEU A 16 8.71 -13.51 12.15
C LEU A 16 9.15 -14.35 10.96
N ILE A 17 9.60 -13.69 9.91
CA ILE A 17 10.05 -14.34 8.68
C ILE A 17 11.50 -13.96 8.43
N PRO A 18 12.39 -14.93 8.16
CA PRO A 18 13.76 -14.64 7.75
C PRO A 18 13.77 -13.72 6.53
N GLU A 19 14.54 -12.60 6.62
CA GLU A 19 14.55 -11.55 5.61
C GLU A 19 14.86 -12.09 4.20
N TYR A 20 15.81 -13.00 4.09
CA TYR A 20 16.24 -13.58 2.81
C TYR A 20 15.16 -14.39 2.09
N LYS A 21 14.10 -14.83 2.81
CA LYS A 21 12.95 -15.52 2.23
C LYS A 21 11.91 -14.56 1.65
N ILE A 22 12.04 -13.26 1.87
CA ILE A 22 11.06 -12.28 1.43
C ILE A 22 11.48 -11.71 0.07
N LYS A 23 10.76 -12.10 -0.98
CA LYS A 23 10.96 -11.61 -2.35
C LYS A 23 10.16 -10.32 -2.58
N PRO A 24 10.75 -9.31 -3.22
CA PRO A 24 10.01 -8.10 -3.60
C PRO A 24 8.91 -8.44 -4.60
N ASN A 25 7.87 -7.59 -4.66
CA ASN A 25 6.81 -7.74 -5.65
C ASN A 25 7.30 -7.28 -7.03
N PRO A 26 7.38 -8.15 -8.04
CA PRO A 26 7.85 -7.78 -9.38
C PRO A 26 6.94 -6.76 -10.10
N TYR A 27 5.70 -6.62 -9.64
CA TYR A 27 4.69 -5.70 -10.21
C TYR A 27 4.61 -4.36 -9.49
N GLN A 28 5.55 -4.05 -8.58
CA GLN A 28 5.60 -2.75 -7.89
C GLN A 28 5.93 -1.63 -8.89
N PRO A 29 5.05 -0.63 -9.05
CA PRO A 29 5.27 0.46 -10.00
C PRO A 29 6.36 1.45 -9.55
N ARG A 30 6.68 1.48 -8.26
CA ARG A 30 7.63 2.42 -7.68
C ARG A 30 9.00 1.77 -7.52
N LYS A 31 9.90 2.03 -8.48
CA LYS A 31 11.29 1.53 -8.47
C LYS A 31 12.29 2.49 -7.80
N VAL A 32 11.92 3.77 -7.64
CA VAL A 32 12.80 4.78 -7.04
C VAL A 32 12.23 5.17 -5.69
N PHE A 33 12.99 4.91 -4.66
CA PHE A 33 12.67 5.31 -3.29
C PHE A 33 13.65 6.41 -2.88
N ASP A 34 13.14 7.36 -2.12
CA ASP A 34 13.90 8.42 -1.50
C ASP A 34 14.74 7.81 -0.36
N GLU A 35 16.06 7.76 -0.55
CA GLU A 35 17.03 7.14 0.37
C GLU A 35 16.95 7.79 1.76
N GLU A 36 16.81 9.12 1.82
CA GLU A 36 16.71 9.83 3.08
C GLU A 36 15.50 9.40 3.90
N LYS A 37 14.34 9.21 3.23
CA LYS A 37 13.14 8.73 3.89
C LYS A 37 13.21 7.25 4.31
N ILE A 38 14.04 6.45 3.64
CA ILE A 38 14.30 5.07 4.09
C ILE A 38 15.19 5.10 5.33
N GLU A 39 16.20 5.97 5.39
CA GLU A 39 17.08 6.11 6.54
C GLU A 39 16.35 6.60 7.79
N GLN A 40 15.50 7.62 7.64
CA GLN A 40 14.62 8.09 8.72
C GLN A 40 13.72 6.97 9.26
N LEU A 41 13.15 6.17 8.36
CA LEU A 41 12.34 5.02 8.75
C LEU A 41 13.17 3.93 9.43
N ALA A 42 14.38 3.67 8.95
CA ALA A 42 15.30 2.71 9.58
C ALA A 42 15.65 3.15 11.00
N THR A 43 15.98 4.43 11.21
CA THR A 43 16.25 4.99 12.54
C THR A 43 15.05 4.79 13.48
N SER A 44 13.83 5.05 13.00
CA SER A 44 12.61 4.82 13.77
C SER A 44 12.41 3.33 14.12
N ILE A 45 12.65 2.43 13.16
CA ILE A 45 12.53 0.98 13.39
C ILE A 45 13.61 0.49 14.37
N ALA A 46 14.82 1.03 14.33
CA ALA A 46 15.88 0.69 15.29
C ALA A 46 15.50 1.08 16.72
N GLN A 47 14.80 2.20 16.89
CA GLN A 47 14.42 2.70 18.21
C GLN A 47 13.16 2.04 18.79
N TYR A 48 12.15 1.82 17.97
CA TYR A 48 10.80 1.39 18.42
C TYR A 48 10.37 0.01 17.89
N GLY A 49 11.20 -0.61 17.08
CA GLY A 49 10.83 -1.82 16.34
C GLY A 49 9.90 -1.53 15.17
N LEU A 50 9.57 -2.56 14.39
CA LEU A 50 8.62 -2.46 13.30
C LEU A 50 7.18 -2.53 13.82
N LEU A 51 6.60 -1.37 14.14
CA LEU A 51 5.25 -1.26 14.72
C LEU A 51 4.15 -1.79 13.79
N GLN A 52 4.30 -1.58 12.49
CA GLN A 52 3.39 -2.12 11.48
C GLN A 52 4.07 -3.22 10.68
N PRO A 53 3.67 -4.49 10.83
CA PRO A 53 4.24 -5.59 10.07
C PRO A 53 4.08 -5.38 8.55
N ILE A 54 4.95 -6.01 7.77
CA ILE A 54 4.76 -6.12 6.33
C ILE A 54 3.69 -7.16 6.02
N THR A 55 3.10 -7.10 4.82
CA THR A 55 2.14 -8.12 4.36
C THR A 55 2.78 -8.97 3.29
N VAL A 56 2.71 -10.28 3.44
CA VAL A 56 3.34 -11.24 2.52
C VAL A 56 2.40 -12.37 2.16
N LEU A 57 2.61 -12.90 0.95
CA LEU A 57 1.92 -14.07 0.42
C LEU A 57 2.88 -15.27 0.44
N PRO A 58 2.52 -16.42 1.05
CA PRO A 58 3.32 -17.62 0.96
C PRO A 58 3.41 -18.15 -0.48
N MET A 59 4.60 -18.52 -0.91
CA MET A 59 4.87 -19.13 -2.21
C MET A 59 5.07 -20.64 -2.06
N GLU A 60 4.89 -21.40 -3.15
CA GLU A 60 5.05 -22.86 -3.16
C GLU A 60 6.50 -23.31 -2.88
N ASP A 61 7.47 -22.45 -3.21
CA ASP A 61 8.91 -22.71 -2.99
C ASP A 61 9.39 -22.47 -1.54
N GLY A 62 8.45 -22.22 -0.59
CA GLY A 62 8.76 -21.92 0.80
C GLY A 62 9.29 -20.50 1.06
N ASN A 63 9.28 -19.64 0.05
CA ASN A 63 9.54 -18.20 0.16
C ASN A 63 8.22 -17.44 0.35
N TYR A 64 8.34 -16.14 0.51
CA TYR A 64 7.22 -15.22 0.69
C TYR A 64 7.32 -14.07 -0.31
N GLN A 65 6.24 -13.75 -1.00
CA GLN A 65 6.17 -12.59 -1.87
C GLN A 65 5.63 -11.39 -1.08
N LEU A 66 6.33 -10.28 -1.13
CA LEU A 66 5.88 -9.04 -0.50
C LEU A 66 4.62 -8.52 -1.24
N VAL A 67 3.55 -8.30 -0.49
CA VAL A 67 2.30 -7.70 -0.97
C VAL A 67 2.27 -6.20 -0.62
N ALA A 68 2.62 -5.86 0.62
CA ALA A 68 2.65 -4.47 1.08
C ALA A 68 3.75 -4.22 2.10
N GLY A 69 4.33 -3.02 2.07
CA GLY A 69 5.35 -2.61 3.02
C GLY A 69 6.76 -2.52 2.45
N GLU A 70 6.94 -2.23 1.14
CA GLU A 70 8.25 -2.15 0.48
C GLU A 70 9.26 -1.26 1.24
N ARG A 71 8.86 -0.03 1.59
CA ARG A 71 9.74 0.87 2.34
C ARG A 71 10.15 0.30 3.70
N ARG A 72 9.24 -0.42 4.37
CA ARG A 72 9.52 -1.08 5.65
C ARG A 72 10.51 -2.22 5.47
N LEU A 73 10.33 -3.03 4.45
CA LEU A 73 11.28 -4.09 4.10
C LEU A 73 12.66 -3.52 3.77
N LEU A 74 12.74 -2.45 2.97
CA LEU A 74 14.00 -1.78 2.65
C LEU A 74 14.70 -1.23 3.91
N ALA A 75 13.94 -0.62 4.82
CA ALA A 75 14.48 -0.14 6.09
C ALA A 75 14.98 -1.31 6.99
N CYS A 76 14.25 -2.42 7.07
CA CYS A 76 14.69 -3.62 7.77
C CYS A 76 15.98 -4.21 7.17
N ARG A 77 16.09 -4.22 5.84
CA ARG A 77 17.32 -4.62 5.13
C ARG A 77 18.51 -3.71 5.45
N ARG A 78 18.27 -2.40 5.48
CA ARG A 78 19.29 -1.41 5.87
C ARG A 78 19.81 -1.66 7.28
N LEU A 79 18.93 -2.06 8.20
CA LEU A 79 19.27 -2.45 9.57
C LEU A 79 19.85 -3.86 9.70
N LYS A 80 19.96 -4.61 8.61
CA LYS A 80 20.42 -6.02 8.59
C LYS A 80 19.63 -6.90 9.57
N MET A 81 18.32 -6.67 9.69
CA MET A 81 17.45 -7.51 10.51
C MET A 81 17.42 -8.93 9.95
N GLN A 82 17.65 -9.91 10.80
CA GLN A 82 17.60 -11.33 10.40
C GLN A 82 16.17 -11.80 10.13
N GLU A 83 15.22 -11.29 10.91
CA GLU A 83 13.80 -11.63 10.81
C GLU A 83 12.95 -10.37 10.76
N VAL A 84 11.90 -10.39 9.97
CA VAL A 84 11.00 -9.26 9.75
C VAL A 84 9.59 -9.66 10.18
N PRO A 85 8.93 -8.88 11.06
CA PRO A 85 7.53 -9.07 11.42
C PRO A 85 6.63 -8.94 10.19
N ALA A 86 5.84 -9.97 9.90
CA ALA A 86 4.98 -10.06 8.74
C ALA A 86 3.61 -10.62 9.08
N ILE A 87 2.60 -10.22 8.33
CA ILE A 87 1.26 -10.81 8.33
C ILE A 87 1.12 -11.63 7.06
N LEU A 88 0.69 -12.89 7.21
CA LEU A 88 0.36 -13.73 6.07
C LEU A 88 -1.00 -13.32 5.50
N THR A 89 -1.05 -13.19 4.19
CA THR A 89 -2.31 -13.08 3.43
C THR A 89 -2.46 -14.26 2.49
N SER A 90 -3.67 -14.55 2.03
CA SER A 90 -3.92 -15.55 1.01
C SER A 90 -4.26 -14.89 -0.32
N MET A 91 -4.03 -15.62 -1.44
CA MET A 91 -4.44 -15.16 -2.77
C MET A 91 -5.94 -14.88 -2.84
N ASP A 92 -6.74 -15.67 -2.11
CA ASP A 92 -8.20 -15.51 -2.08
C ASP A 92 -8.63 -14.27 -1.31
N GLU A 93 -7.96 -13.93 -0.21
CA GLU A 93 -8.22 -12.68 0.53
C GLU A 93 -7.80 -11.45 -0.27
N GLU A 94 -6.66 -11.50 -0.93
CA GLU A 94 -6.20 -10.40 -1.79
C GLU A 94 -7.18 -10.19 -2.96
N ARG A 95 -7.62 -11.28 -3.60
CA ARG A 95 -8.63 -11.24 -4.68
C ARG A 95 -9.99 -10.76 -4.17
N SER A 96 -10.45 -11.27 -3.02
CA SER A 96 -11.73 -10.88 -2.43
C SER A 96 -11.74 -9.40 -2.02
N SER A 97 -10.66 -8.92 -1.43
CA SER A 97 -10.50 -7.51 -1.07
C SER A 97 -10.46 -6.60 -2.31
N ALA A 98 -9.78 -7.05 -3.38
CA ALA A 98 -9.75 -6.32 -4.64
C ALA A 98 -11.12 -6.31 -5.34
N LEU A 99 -11.85 -7.44 -5.32
CA LEU A 99 -13.21 -7.54 -5.86
C LEU A 99 -14.19 -6.63 -5.11
N ALA A 100 -14.17 -6.66 -3.78
CA ALA A 100 -14.99 -5.78 -2.97
C ALA A 100 -14.71 -4.29 -3.24
N LEU A 101 -13.45 -3.93 -3.47
CA LEU A 101 -13.08 -2.57 -3.81
C LEU A 101 -13.54 -2.18 -5.22
N VAL A 102 -13.46 -3.10 -6.20
CA VAL A 102 -13.99 -2.90 -7.56
C VAL A 102 -15.51 -2.69 -7.51
N GLU A 103 -16.23 -3.55 -6.78
CA GLU A 103 -17.68 -3.42 -6.60
C GLU A 103 -18.04 -2.06 -5.99
N ASN A 104 -17.34 -1.65 -4.95
CA ASN A 104 -17.57 -0.36 -4.30
C ASN A 104 -17.29 0.83 -5.24
N ILE A 105 -16.26 0.74 -6.11
CA ILE A 105 -15.97 1.78 -7.11
C ILE A 105 -17.06 1.85 -8.20
N GLN A 106 -17.76 0.75 -8.48
CA GLN A 106 -18.83 0.70 -9.47
C GLN A 106 -20.18 1.22 -8.94
N ARG A 107 -20.27 1.56 -7.65
CA ARG A 107 -21.48 2.18 -7.10
C ARG A 107 -21.68 3.57 -7.69
N CYS A 108 -22.94 3.89 -7.98
CA CYS A 108 -23.31 5.17 -8.62
C CYS A 108 -23.28 6.38 -7.67
N ASP A 109 -23.10 6.15 -6.37
CA ASP A 109 -23.17 7.16 -5.31
C ASP A 109 -21.82 7.72 -4.87
N LEU A 110 -20.70 7.22 -5.41
CA LEU A 110 -19.38 7.78 -5.15
C LEU A 110 -19.19 9.14 -5.84
N ASN A 111 -18.70 10.11 -5.09
CA ASN A 111 -18.26 11.35 -5.68
C ASN A 111 -16.93 11.15 -6.44
N TYR A 112 -16.57 12.12 -7.27
CA TYR A 112 -15.37 12.06 -8.12
C TYR A 112 -14.08 11.78 -7.33
N PHE A 113 -13.96 12.37 -6.15
CA PHE A 113 -12.80 12.24 -5.27
C PHE A 113 -12.72 10.88 -4.60
N GLU A 114 -13.84 10.39 -4.08
CA GLU A 114 -13.95 9.05 -3.47
C GLU A 114 -13.60 7.96 -4.47
N GLU A 115 -14.08 8.08 -5.70
CA GLU A 115 -13.74 7.16 -6.79
C GLU A 115 -12.24 7.20 -7.10
N ALA A 116 -11.63 8.39 -7.17
CA ALA A 116 -10.19 8.52 -7.41
C ALA A 116 -9.35 7.90 -6.28
N MET A 117 -9.75 8.11 -5.02
CA MET A 117 -9.11 7.50 -3.84
C MET A 117 -9.23 5.97 -3.84
N ALA A 118 -10.40 5.45 -4.18
CA ALA A 118 -10.63 4.02 -4.27
C ALA A 118 -9.82 3.37 -5.40
N ILE A 119 -9.73 4.01 -6.56
CA ILE A 119 -8.86 3.60 -7.66
C ILE A 119 -7.40 3.57 -7.22
N GLN A 120 -6.92 4.61 -6.53
CA GLN A 120 -5.56 4.67 -6.02
C GLN A 120 -5.29 3.56 -4.99
N LYS A 121 -6.25 3.29 -4.12
CA LYS A 121 -6.17 2.21 -3.14
C LYS A 121 -6.09 0.85 -3.83
N LEU A 122 -6.93 0.60 -4.85
CA LEU A 122 -6.92 -0.63 -5.65
C LEU A 122 -5.56 -0.85 -6.33
N MET A 123 -5.00 0.19 -6.95
CA MET A 123 -3.67 0.14 -7.56
C MET A 123 -2.57 -0.20 -6.54
N LYS A 124 -2.63 0.39 -5.34
CA LYS A 124 -1.64 0.14 -4.28
C LYS A 124 -1.75 -1.25 -3.67
N MET A 125 -2.97 -1.77 -3.50
CA MET A 125 -3.20 -3.08 -2.88
C MET A 125 -2.75 -4.23 -3.78
N VAL A 126 -3.08 -4.16 -5.06
CA VAL A 126 -2.92 -5.31 -5.99
C VAL A 126 -1.78 -5.08 -6.99
N GLY A 127 -1.10 -3.93 -6.93
CA GLY A 127 -0.02 -3.59 -7.87
C GLY A 127 -0.50 -3.38 -9.32
N TYR A 128 -1.78 -3.08 -9.52
CA TYR A 128 -2.33 -2.90 -10.86
C TYR A 128 -1.85 -1.60 -11.50
N THR A 129 -1.56 -1.70 -12.80
CA THR A 129 -1.34 -0.51 -13.65
C THR A 129 -2.67 0.21 -13.88
N GLN A 130 -2.62 1.50 -14.26
CA GLN A 130 -3.82 2.27 -14.65
C GLN A 130 -4.64 1.56 -15.74
N GLN A 131 -3.96 0.93 -16.69
CA GLN A 131 -4.59 0.17 -17.77
C GLN A 131 -5.31 -1.08 -17.26
N ALA A 132 -4.70 -1.82 -16.32
CA ALA A 132 -5.30 -3.00 -15.71
C ALA A 132 -6.55 -2.62 -14.88
N VAL A 133 -6.49 -1.52 -14.13
CA VAL A 133 -7.64 -1.00 -13.38
C VAL A 133 -8.75 -0.53 -14.33
N ALA A 134 -8.42 0.21 -15.39
CA ALA A 134 -9.39 0.66 -16.38
C ALA A 134 -10.14 -0.52 -17.00
N LYS A 135 -9.42 -1.57 -17.41
CA LYS A 135 -10.03 -2.81 -17.93
C LYS A 135 -10.97 -3.48 -16.93
N LYS A 136 -10.59 -3.54 -15.63
CA LYS A 136 -11.43 -4.15 -14.58
C LYS A 136 -12.67 -3.33 -14.26
N LEU A 137 -12.58 -2.01 -14.35
CA LEU A 137 -13.70 -1.09 -14.12
C LEU A 137 -14.58 -0.87 -15.35
N GLY A 138 -14.23 -1.44 -16.51
CA GLY A 138 -14.94 -1.20 -17.77
C GLY A 138 -14.80 0.25 -18.25
N LYS A 139 -13.72 0.94 -17.89
CA LYS A 139 -13.46 2.36 -18.22
C LYS A 139 -12.24 2.49 -19.14
N ASN A 140 -12.14 3.64 -19.81
CA ASN A 140 -10.95 3.97 -20.59
C ASN A 140 -9.77 4.35 -19.66
N GLN A 141 -8.56 4.01 -20.08
CA GLN A 141 -7.34 4.35 -19.31
C GLN A 141 -7.23 5.87 -19.09
N SER A 142 -7.58 6.69 -20.09
CA SER A 142 -7.58 8.16 -20.00
C SER A 142 -8.52 8.66 -18.88
N THR A 143 -9.67 8.02 -18.70
CA THR A 143 -10.61 8.35 -17.62
C THR A 143 -9.99 8.08 -16.24
N VAL A 144 -9.33 6.93 -16.07
CA VAL A 144 -8.62 6.58 -14.82
C VAL A 144 -7.44 7.54 -14.58
N ALA A 145 -6.63 7.81 -15.61
CA ALA A 145 -5.50 8.73 -15.51
C ALA A 145 -5.93 10.15 -15.11
N ASN A 146 -7.00 10.67 -15.73
CA ASN A 146 -7.55 11.98 -15.40
C ASN A 146 -8.04 12.03 -13.94
N LYS A 147 -8.78 11.02 -13.47
CA LYS A 147 -9.24 10.97 -12.08
C LYS A 147 -8.09 11.02 -11.09
N LEU A 148 -7.05 10.24 -11.33
CA LEU A 148 -5.85 10.21 -10.48
C LEU A 148 -5.08 11.55 -10.50
N ARG A 149 -4.98 12.19 -11.65
CA ARG A 149 -4.30 13.49 -11.80
C ARG A 149 -5.02 14.60 -11.05
N TYR A 150 -6.34 14.68 -11.18
CA TYR A 150 -7.13 15.72 -10.51
C TYR A 150 -7.18 15.53 -9.00
N SER A 151 -7.21 14.30 -8.50
CA SER A 151 -7.13 14.05 -7.06
C SER A 151 -5.80 14.53 -6.46
N GLY A 152 -4.68 14.34 -7.14
CA GLY A 152 -3.36 14.85 -6.72
C GLY A 152 -3.27 16.39 -6.74
N SER A 153 -3.83 17.03 -7.76
CA SER A 153 -3.84 18.49 -7.90
C SER A 153 -4.71 19.17 -6.84
N LEU A 154 -5.88 18.62 -6.54
CA LEU A 154 -6.77 19.14 -5.49
C LEU A 154 -6.17 19.01 -4.08
N TYR A 155 -5.42 17.93 -3.80
CA TYR A 155 -4.68 17.80 -2.55
C TYR A 155 -3.63 18.91 -2.39
N PHE A 156 -2.92 19.22 -3.47
CA PHE A 156 -1.91 20.28 -3.46
C PHE A 156 -2.54 21.67 -3.24
N LEU A 157 -3.66 21.95 -3.90
CA LEU A 157 -4.40 23.21 -3.73
C LEU A 157 -4.99 23.34 -2.32
N PHE A 158 -5.58 22.28 -1.79
CA PHE A 158 -6.14 22.28 -0.43
C PHE A 158 -5.06 22.50 0.63
N PHE A 159 -3.92 21.81 0.49
CA PHE A 159 -2.78 21.95 1.40
C PHE A 159 -2.14 23.33 1.31
N SER A 160 -2.03 23.89 0.09
CA SER A 160 -1.53 25.24 -0.15
C SER A 160 -2.44 26.29 0.47
N TYR A 161 -3.76 26.13 0.34
CA TYR A 161 -4.74 27.02 0.95
C TYR A 161 -4.73 26.96 2.48
N LEU A 162 -4.64 25.76 3.05
CA LEU A 162 -4.53 25.55 4.51
C LEU A 162 -3.25 26.19 5.07
N PHE A 163 -2.14 26.02 4.36
CA PHE A 163 -0.84 26.62 4.73
C PHE A 163 -0.88 28.15 4.66
N LEU A 164 -1.48 28.69 3.61
CA LEU A 164 -1.64 30.15 3.44
C LEU A 164 -2.57 30.73 4.52
N SER A 165 -3.66 30.05 4.84
CA SER A 165 -4.58 30.46 5.91
C SER A 165 -3.91 30.43 7.28
N PHE A 166 -3.11 29.40 7.57
CA PHE A 166 -2.34 29.32 8.82
C PHE A 166 -1.27 30.39 8.91
N TYR A 167 -0.58 30.68 7.80
CA TYR A 167 0.42 31.74 7.72
C TYR A 167 -0.18 33.14 7.94
N LEU A 168 -1.33 33.43 7.33
CA LEU A 168 -2.06 34.69 7.53
C LEU A 168 -2.60 34.83 8.96
N PHE A 169 -3.07 33.74 9.57
CA PHE A 169 -3.51 33.74 10.96
C PHE A 169 -2.34 34.05 11.90
N PHE A 170 -1.16 33.49 11.64
CA PHE A 170 0.05 33.75 12.43
C PHE A 170 0.56 35.19 12.30
N LEU A 171 0.48 35.78 11.08
CA LEU A 171 0.83 37.19 10.84
C LEU A 171 -0.17 38.18 11.47
N SER A 172 -1.42 37.79 11.65
CA SER A 172 -2.47 38.61 12.28
C SER A 172 -2.41 38.59 13.82
N SER A 173 -1.59 37.69 14.38
CA SER A 173 -1.46 37.52 15.85
C SER A 173 -0.20 38.20 16.41
N PHE A 174 0.53 38.95 15.57
CA PHE A 174 1.61 39.87 15.91
C PHE A 174 1.24 41.31 15.53
#